data_f40eee548a06230ff6597b630242f025
#
_entry.id   f40eee548a06230ff6597b630242f025
#
_cell.length_a   1.000
_cell.length_b   1.000
_cell.length_c   1.000
_cell.angle_alpha   90.00
_cell.angle_beta   90.00
_cell.angle_gamma   90.00
#
_symmetry.space_group_name_H-M   'P 1'
#
loop_
_entity.id
_entity.type
_entity.pdbx_description
1 polymer ?
#
loop_
_entity_poly.entity_id
_entity_poly.type
_entity_poly.pdbx_seq_one_letter_code
_entity_poly.pdbx_strand_id
1 'polypeptide(L)'
;MLPHHQYSMYSQPNNYYFFDVVNFYKRIYTDFDMSYHTHMFVEIMYVNLGRMDVCYRDNETGEEHIVSLTPGEYVVIDGGLEHKIIVYQETQIINIEMRYSAPIPPLYLSMKTLLENDKNFKSFFLAQKPLVVISDSHNLGEHLEWLIKFFTADQRDLNVSYRSSIVDFHLAALWSHIGNNYVEQNESLTLGTKYIRKAVSFLQKNYHRELTAKMIAEQSGVSQNYLNNLFREKFHMTINQYINYYRILKAKILIEKADLSTAKIAVEVGYRNKQNFNKNFLKFTNMTPREYRKLVRSRNYIHWIE
;
A
#
# COMPACT_ATOMS: atom_id res chain seq x y z
N MET A 1 9.38 18.12 9.64
CA MET A 1 8.52 17.48 8.61
C MET A 1 8.31 18.48 7.50
N LEU A 2 8.62 18.12 6.26
CA LEU A 2 8.29 18.94 5.09
C LEU A 2 6.78 18.86 4.86
N PRO A 3 6.09 19.96 4.53
CA PRO A 3 4.65 19.92 4.34
C PRO A 3 4.26 19.02 3.16
N HIS A 4 3.43 18.04 3.39
CA HIS A 4 2.94 17.07 2.40
C HIS A 4 2.44 17.74 1.11
N HIS A 5 1.71 18.86 1.26
CA HIS A 5 1.14 19.59 0.12
C HIS A 5 2.17 20.03 -0.93
N GLN A 6 3.44 20.19 -0.56
CA GLN A 6 4.48 20.61 -1.52
C GLN A 6 4.85 19.51 -2.51
N TYR A 7 4.68 18.23 -2.14
CA TYR A 7 5.08 17.06 -2.94
C TYR A 7 3.90 16.27 -3.49
N SER A 8 2.68 16.70 -3.19
CA SER A 8 1.46 16.06 -3.69
C SER A 8 1.25 16.33 -5.18
N MET A 9 0.94 15.28 -5.96
CA MET A 9 0.58 15.41 -7.37
C MET A 9 -0.70 16.24 -7.57
N TYR A 10 -1.55 16.33 -6.56
CA TYR A 10 -2.80 17.09 -6.64
C TYR A 10 -2.61 18.60 -6.43
N SER A 11 -1.47 19.01 -5.88
CA SER A 11 -1.17 20.41 -5.51
C SER A 11 -0.24 21.12 -6.48
N GLN A 12 0.20 20.45 -7.56
CA GLN A 12 1.11 21.05 -8.53
C GLN A 12 0.41 22.16 -9.36
N PRO A 13 1.08 23.30 -9.59
CA PRO A 13 0.46 24.46 -10.23
C PRO A 13 -0.08 24.14 -11.63
N ASN A 14 -1.35 24.48 -11.87
CA ASN A 14 -2.05 24.36 -13.14
C ASN A 14 -2.08 22.96 -13.79
N ASN A 15 -1.62 21.91 -13.07
CA ASN A 15 -1.47 20.55 -13.58
C ASN A 15 -0.61 20.47 -14.88
N TYR A 16 0.25 21.48 -15.12
CA TYR A 16 1.13 21.53 -16.28
C TYR A 16 2.47 20.88 -15.96
N TYR A 17 2.42 19.59 -15.68
CA TYR A 17 3.57 18.72 -15.44
C TYR A 17 3.25 17.34 -16.01
N PHE A 18 4.28 16.52 -16.15
CA PHE A 18 4.17 15.10 -16.38
C PHE A 18 5.15 14.37 -15.46
N PHE A 19 5.50 13.13 -15.75
CA PHE A 19 6.36 12.34 -14.88
C PHE A 19 7.62 11.86 -15.61
N ASP A 20 8.76 11.93 -14.91
CA ASP A 20 9.96 11.17 -15.24
C ASP A 20 10.07 9.99 -14.28
N VAL A 21 10.40 8.80 -14.81
CA VAL A 21 10.72 7.64 -13.98
C VAL A 21 12.11 7.86 -13.39
N VAL A 22 12.21 7.78 -12.05
CA VAL A 22 13.47 7.99 -11.32
C VAL A 22 14.00 6.71 -10.72
N ASN A 23 13.11 5.75 -10.42
CA ASN A 23 13.48 4.44 -9.93
C ASN A 23 12.47 3.41 -10.40
N PHE A 24 12.95 2.20 -10.63
CA PHE A 24 12.09 1.06 -10.98
C PHE A 24 12.79 -0.23 -10.62
N TYR A 25 12.03 -1.22 -10.19
CA TYR A 25 12.55 -2.56 -9.96
C TYR A 25 11.44 -3.60 -9.97
N LYS A 26 11.83 -4.83 -10.26
CA LYS A 26 11.05 -6.04 -10.01
C LYS A 26 11.86 -6.92 -9.09
N ARG A 27 11.36 -7.14 -7.86
CA ARG A 27 12.10 -7.88 -6.84
C ARG A 27 11.21 -8.89 -6.12
N ILE A 28 11.84 -9.94 -5.63
CA ILE A 28 11.24 -10.90 -4.71
C ILE A 28 11.74 -10.59 -3.32
N TYR A 29 10.81 -10.45 -2.38
CA TYR A 29 11.07 -10.25 -0.97
C TYR A 29 10.53 -11.44 -0.18
N THR A 30 11.19 -11.77 0.93
CA THR A 30 10.74 -12.77 1.90
C THR A 30 11.06 -12.24 3.29
N ASP A 31 10.07 -12.27 4.20
CA ASP A 31 10.21 -11.79 5.59
C ASP A 31 10.86 -10.39 5.68
N PHE A 32 10.37 -9.46 4.86
CA PHE A 32 10.88 -8.10 4.74
C PHE A 32 9.98 -7.09 5.47
N ASP A 33 10.57 -6.26 6.29
CA ASP A 33 9.91 -5.17 7.01
C ASP A 33 10.73 -3.89 6.82
N MET A 34 10.24 -3.01 5.97
CA MET A 34 10.88 -1.73 5.66
C MET A 34 10.68 -0.75 6.81
N SER A 35 11.65 0.11 7.06
CA SER A 35 11.48 1.25 7.97
C SER A 35 10.53 2.29 7.36
N TYR A 36 9.80 3.03 8.20
CA TYR A 36 9.03 4.19 7.74
C TYR A 36 9.93 5.20 7.06
N HIS A 37 9.50 5.66 5.89
CA HIS A 37 10.22 6.67 5.12
C HIS A 37 9.24 7.57 4.36
N THR A 38 9.77 8.65 3.85
CA THR A 38 9.05 9.65 3.04
C THR A 38 9.93 10.07 1.88
N HIS A 39 9.36 10.21 0.71
CA HIS A 39 10.02 10.76 -0.47
C HIS A 39 9.07 11.68 -1.26
N MET A 40 9.65 12.49 -2.16
CA MET A 40 8.87 13.44 -2.98
C MET A 40 8.27 12.82 -4.25
N PHE A 41 8.47 11.53 -4.46
CA PHE A 41 8.04 10.83 -5.68
C PHE A 41 6.63 10.27 -5.52
N VAL A 42 5.90 10.22 -6.65
CA VAL A 42 4.74 9.35 -6.75
C VAL A 42 5.22 7.93 -6.99
N GLU A 43 4.70 6.98 -6.25
CA GLU A 43 5.11 5.59 -6.29
C GLU A 43 3.95 4.68 -6.65
N ILE A 44 4.20 3.72 -7.53
CA ILE A 44 3.26 2.65 -7.85
C ILE A 44 3.93 1.32 -7.52
N MET A 45 3.35 0.58 -6.57
CA MET A 45 3.77 -0.77 -6.24
C MET A 45 2.69 -1.78 -6.63
N TYR A 46 3.04 -2.74 -7.49
CA TYR A 46 2.16 -3.80 -7.99
C TYR A 46 2.59 -5.15 -7.42
N VAL A 47 1.64 -5.91 -6.89
CA VAL A 47 1.89 -7.27 -6.41
C VAL A 47 1.65 -8.27 -7.53
N ASN A 48 2.73 -8.90 -8.00
CA ASN A 48 2.68 -9.93 -9.02
C ASN A 48 2.47 -11.35 -8.44
N LEU A 49 3.08 -11.60 -7.28
CA LEU A 49 2.97 -12.86 -6.54
C LEU A 49 3.03 -12.59 -5.03
N GLY A 50 2.35 -13.40 -4.24
CA GLY A 50 2.41 -13.34 -2.78
C GLY A 50 1.47 -12.30 -2.18
N ARG A 51 1.90 -11.60 -1.13
CA ARG A 51 1.10 -10.60 -0.43
C ARG A 51 1.99 -9.53 0.21
N MET A 52 1.59 -8.29 0.08
CA MET A 52 2.26 -7.14 0.67
C MET A 52 1.28 -6.34 1.53
N ASP A 53 1.72 -5.89 2.69
CA ASP A 53 1.03 -4.88 3.48
C ASP A 53 1.75 -3.54 3.33
N VAL A 54 0.99 -2.48 3.08
CA VAL A 54 1.48 -1.10 3.11
C VAL A 54 0.95 -0.44 4.37
N CYS A 55 1.86 0.00 5.23
CA CYS A 55 1.54 0.79 6.40
C CYS A 55 1.84 2.25 6.10
N TYR A 56 0.91 3.16 6.39
CA TYR A 56 1.12 4.58 6.17
C TYR A 56 0.53 5.41 7.32
N ARG A 57 1.03 6.62 7.48
CA ARG A 57 0.48 7.59 8.43
C ARG A 57 -0.30 8.64 7.70
N ASP A 58 -1.53 8.85 8.14
CA ASP A 58 -2.32 9.98 7.69
C ASP A 58 -1.63 11.29 8.09
N ASN A 59 -1.45 12.18 7.11
CA ASN A 59 -0.68 13.40 7.32
C ASN A 59 -1.40 14.46 8.18
N GLU A 60 -2.73 14.38 8.28
CA GLU A 60 -3.54 15.33 9.06
C GLU A 60 -3.75 14.83 10.49
N THR A 61 -4.09 13.55 10.63
CA THR A 61 -4.44 12.97 11.93
C THR A 61 -3.27 12.27 12.62
N GLY A 62 -2.23 11.90 11.88
CA GLY A 62 -1.12 11.06 12.35
C GLY A 62 -1.52 9.60 12.63
N GLU A 63 -2.76 9.20 12.31
CA GLU A 63 -3.22 7.82 12.47
C GLU A 63 -2.46 6.87 11.53
N GLU A 64 -2.11 5.71 12.06
CA GLU A 64 -1.51 4.65 11.27
C GLU A 64 -2.57 3.76 10.64
N HIS A 65 -2.47 3.62 9.33
CA HIS A 65 -3.33 2.75 8.52
C HIS A 65 -2.52 1.61 7.92
N ILE A 66 -3.19 0.48 7.71
CA ILE A 66 -2.60 -0.69 7.04
C ILE A 66 -3.56 -1.13 5.95
N VAL A 67 -3.03 -1.28 4.75
CA VAL A 67 -3.73 -1.85 3.61
C VAL A 67 -2.96 -3.05 3.10
N SER A 68 -3.69 -4.10 2.72
CA SER A 68 -3.10 -5.34 2.20
C SER A 68 -3.35 -5.46 0.72
N LEU A 69 -2.31 -5.85 -0.02
CA LEU A 69 -2.37 -6.11 -1.44
C LEU A 69 -2.12 -7.59 -1.71
N THR A 70 -2.86 -8.13 -2.68
CA THR A 70 -2.76 -9.49 -3.21
C THR A 70 -2.40 -9.44 -4.70
N PRO A 71 -2.03 -10.57 -5.35
CA PRO A 71 -1.69 -10.57 -6.77
C PRO A 71 -2.75 -9.91 -7.65
N GLY A 72 -2.30 -9.07 -8.59
CA GLY A 72 -3.19 -8.27 -9.43
C GLY A 72 -3.72 -7.00 -8.77
N GLU A 73 -3.23 -6.66 -7.57
CA GLU A 73 -3.52 -5.38 -6.93
C GLU A 73 -2.27 -4.50 -6.88
N TYR A 74 -2.49 -3.21 -6.94
CA TYR A 74 -1.44 -2.22 -6.82
C TYR A 74 -1.86 -1.06 -5.93
N VAL A 75 -0.89 -0.36 -5.41
CA VAL A 75 -1.08 0.87 -4.67
C VAL A 75 -0.45 2.04 -5.42
N VAL A 76 -1.15 3.16 -5.45
CA VAL A 76 -0.60 4.46 -5.85
C VAL A 76 -0.41 5.27 -4.59
N ILE A 77 0.82 5.71 -4.33
CA ILE A 77 1.23 6.49 -3.16
C ILE A 77 1.65 7.88 -3.66
N ASP A 78 1.00 8.90 -3.12
CA ASP A 78 1.34 10.30 -3.44
C ASP A 78 2.63 10.73 -2.73
N GLY A 79 3.35 11.67 -3.33
CA GLY A 79 4.58 12.20 -2.76
C GLY A 79 4.36 12.84 -1.38
N GLY A 80 5.29 12.61 -0.47
CA GLY A 80 5.27 13.14 0.90
C GLY A 80 4.46 12.33 1.91
N LEU A 81 3.83 11.23 1.54
CA LEU A 81 3.18 10.33 2.48
C LEU A 81 4.21 9.45 3.21
N GLU A 82 4.20 9.46 4.54
CA GLU A 82 5.06 8.56 5.33
C GLU A 82 4.50 7.15 5.29
N HIS A 83 5.27 6.22 4.74
CA HIS A 83 4.84 4.84 4.55
C HIS A 83 5.97 3.82 4.69
N LYS A 84 5.60 2.53 4.76
CA LYS A 84 6.49 1.37 4.69
C LYS A 84 5.76 0.17 4.12
N ILE A 85 6.52 -0.82 3.65
CA ILE A 85 5.98 -2.12 3.25
C ILE A 85 6.41 -3.23 4.20
N ILE A 86 5.54 -4.24 4.34
CA ILE A 86 5.79 -5.45 5.11
C ILE A 86 5.42 -6.65 4.24
N VAL A 87 6.33 -7.61 4.17
CA VAL A 87 6.16 -8.86 3.43
C VAL A 87 6.48 -10.03 4.37
N TYR A 88 5.58 -11.01 4.49
CA TYR A 88 5.70 -12.14 5.42
C TYR A 88 6.04 -13.46 4.75
N GLN A 89 5.89 -13.52 3.45
CA GLN A 89 6.15 -14.70 2.62
C GLN A 89 6.76 -14.27 1.31
N GLU A 90 7.21 -15.21 0.49
CA GLU A 90 7.72 -14.89 -0.83
C GLU A 90 6.71 -14.04 -1.62
N THR A 91 7.11 -12.84 -1.98
CA THR A 91 6.27 -11.84 -2.64
C THR A 91 7.07 -11.14 -3.72
N GLN A 92 6.56 -11.18 -4.95
CA GLN A 92 7.17 -10.45 -6.07
C GLN A 92 6.44 -9.14 -6.27
N ILE A 93 7.21 -8.05 -6.20
CA ILE A 93 6.72 -6.67 -6.32
C ILE A 93 7.39 -6.02 -7.55
N ILE A 94 6.57 -5.32 -8.33
CA ILE A 94 7.00 -4.37 -9.34
C ILE A 94 6.82 -2.98 -8.75
N ASN A 95 7.89 -2.16 -8.76
CA ASN A 95 7.88 -0.79 -8.25
C ASN A 95 8.32 0.19 -9.32
N ILE A 96 7.63 1.33 -9.41
CA ILE A 96 8.01 2.50 -10.19
C ILE A 96 7.83 3.75 -9.34
N GLU A 97 8.90 4.56 -9.24
CA GLU A 97 8.88 5.87 -8.63
C GLU A 97 9.04 6.95 -9.70
N MET A 98 8.23 8.00 -9.59
CA MET A 98 8.16 9.05 -10.59
C MET A 98 8.25 10.43 -9.94
N ARG A 99 9.06 11.32 -10.52
CA ARG A 99 9.11 12.73 -10.14
C ARG A 99 8.35 13.59 -11.14
N TYR A 100 7.94 14.77 -10.69
CA TYR A 100 7.32 15.77 -11.55
C TYR A 100 8.36 16.37 -12.50
N SER A 101 7.96 16.57 -13.75
CA SER A 101 8.79 17.12 -14.79
C SER A 101 7.95 18.00 -15.72
N ALA A 102 8.57 18.96 -16.38
CA ALA A 102 7.89 19.73 -17.41
C ALA A 102 7.57 18.86 -18.62
N PRO A 103 6.43 19.08 -19.31
CA PRO A 103 6.14 18.40 -20.56
C PRO A 103 7.21 18.67 -21.62
N ILE A 104 7.65 17.64 -22.36
CA ILE A 104 8.72 17.71 -23.33
C ILE A 104 8.19 17.45 -24.76
N PRO A 105 8.72 18.16 -25.80
CA PRO A 105 8.40 17.86 -27.19
C PRO A 105 8.77 16.41 -27.55
N PRO A 106 8.10 15.81 -28.55
CA PRO A 106 7.07 16.39 -29.41
C PRO A 106 5.64 16.33 -28.86
N LEU A 107 5.39 15.52 -27.78
CA LEU A 107 4.02 15.24 -27.35
C LEU A 107 3.44 16.32 -26.43
N TYR A 108 4.28 17.04 -25.66
CA TYR A 108 3.84 17.98 -24.61
C TYR A 108 2.74 17.39 -23.70
N LEU A 109 2.80 16.08 -23.46
CA LEU A 109 1.84 15.41 -22.59
C LEU A 109 1.95 15.97 -21.19
N SER A 110 0.81 16.28 -20.60
CA SER A 110 0.72 16.79 -19.22
C SER A 110 -0.46 16.19 -18.48
N MET A 111 -0.42 16.24 -17.16
CA MET A 111 -1.57 15.84 -16.34
C MET A 111 -2.82 16.65 -16.69
N LYS A 112 -2.65 17.94 -17.05
CA LYS A 112 -3.74 18.76 -17.57
C LYS A 112 -4.39 18.14 -18.82
N THR A 113 -3.57 17.69 -19.76
CA THR A 113 -4.07 17.03 -20.99
C THR A 113 -4.86 15.76 -20.68
N LEU A 114 -4.38 14.94 -19.74
CA LEU A 114 -5.11 13.76 -19.28
C LEU A 114 -6.44 14.14 -18.60
N LEU A 115 -6.42 15.13 -17.71
CA LEU A 115 -7.63 15.58 -17.01
C LEU A 115 -8.71 16.16 -17.91
N GLU A 116 -8.31 16.77 -19.03
CA GLU A 116 -9.25 17.32 -20.02
C GLU A 116 -9.85 16.26 -20.94
N ASN A 117 -9.11 15.19 -21.23
CA ASN A 117 -9.48 14.20 -22.25
C ASN A 117 -9.87 12.83 -21.70
N ASP A 118 -9.56 12.51 -20.43
CA ASP A 118 -9.88 11.23 -19.80
C ASP A 118 -10.75 11.44 -18.54
N LYS A 119 -12.05 11.15 -18.69
CA LYS A 119 -13.02 11.33 -17.59
C LYS A 119 -12.77 10.38 -16.42
N ASN A 120 -12.26 9.17 -16.67
CA ASN A 120 -12.04 8.15 -15.64
C ASN A 120 -10.78 8.50 -14.85
N PHE A 121 -9.72 8.91 -15.52
CA PHE A 121 -8.54 9.47 -14.87
C PHE A 121 -8.89 10.72 -14.05
N LYS A 122 -9.72 11.62 -14.59
CA LYS A 122 -10.20 12.80 -13.86
C LYS A 122 -10.94 12.43 -12.57
N SER A 123 -11.77 11.38 -12.58
CA SER A 123 -12.47 10.88 -11.39
C SER A 123 -11.50 10.37 -10.32
N PHE A 124 -10.47 9.64 -10.73
CA PHE A 124 -9.38 9.21 -9.83
C PHE A 124 -8.65 10.42 -9.23
N PHE A 125 -8.21 11.34 -10.09
CA PHE A 125 -7.42 12.50 -9.67
C PHE A 125 -8.18 13.42 -8.71
N LEU A 126 -9.45 13.69 -8.98
CA LEU A 126 -10.30 14.53 -8.12
C LEU A 126 -10.62 13.89 -6.75
N ALA A 127 -10.41 12.61 -6.59
CA ALA A 127 -10.56 11.95 -5.29
C ALA A 127 -9.48 12.36 -4.28
N GLN A 128 -8.33 12.86 -4.73
CA GLN A 128 -7.22 13.43 -3.95
C GLN A 128 -6.79 12.55 -2.75
N LYS A 129 -6.74 11.25 -2.96
CA LYS A 129 -6.36 10.31 -1.90
C LYS A 129 -4.84 10.16 -1.85
N PRO A 130 -4.20 10.33 -0.68
CA PRO A 130 -2.75 10.21 -0.55
C PRO A 130 -2.25 8.79 -0.80
N LEU A 131 -3.11 7.77 -0.61
CA LEU A 131 -2.86 6.38 -0.93
C LEU A 131 -4.13 5.71 -1.43
N VAL A 132 -4.04 4.99 -2.54
CA VAL A 132 -5.16 4.22 -3.12
C VAL A 132 -4.69 2.82 -3.48
N VAL A 133 -5.41 1.80 -3.00
CA VAL A 133 -5.26 0.41 -3.47
C VAL A 133 -6.30 0.13 -4.54
N ILE A 134 -5.86 -0.41 -5.67
CA ILE A 134 -6.67 -0.65 -6.85
C ILE A 134 -6.41 -2.08 -7.36
N SER A 135 -7.47 -2.77 -7.81
CA SER A 135 -7.35 -4.05 -8.50
C SER A 135 -7.13 -3.82 -10.00
N ASP A 136 -6.21 -4.55 -10.58
CA ASP A 136 -5.90 -4.44 -12.01
C ASP A 136 -6.88 -5.27 -12.85
N SER A 137 -7.78 -4.59 -13.53
CA SER A 137 -8.74 -5.16 -14.50
C SER A 137 -8.44 -4.74 -15.95
N HIS A 138 -7.44 -3.89 -16.15
CA HIS A 138 -7.07 -3.31 -17.45
C HIS A 138 -5.60 -3.49 -17.83
N ASN A 139 -4.97 -4.59 -17.35
CA ASN A 139 -3.59 -4.97 -17.71
C ASN A 139 -2.52 -3.90 -17.40
N LEU A 140 -2.67 -3.16 -16.32
CA LEU A 140 -1.66 -2.21 -15.85
C LEU A 140 -0.32 -2.90 -15.60
N GLY A 141 -0.35 -4.13 -15.08
CA GLY A 141 0.85 -4.94 -14.87
C GLY A 141 1.68 -5.15 -16.13
N GLU A 142 1.06 -5.29 -17.31
CA GLU A 142 1.77 -5.44 -18.59
C GLU A 142 2.53 -4.17 -18.97
N HIS A 143 1.95 -2.98 -18.72
CA HIS A 143 2.64 -1.70 -18.95
C HIS A 143 3.83 -1.52 -18.02
N LEU A 144 3.70 -1.91 -16.76
CA LEU A 144 4.81 -1.89 -15.79
C LEU A 144 5.94 -2.85 -16.22
N GLU A 145 5.61 -4.07 -16.62
CA GLU A 145 6.59 -5.04 -17.15
C GLU A 145 7.31 -4.51 -18.38
N TRP A 146 6.58 -3.85 -19.30
CA TRP A 146 7.18 -3.25 -20.48
C TRP A 146 8.16 -2.13 -20.10
N LEU A 147 7.77 -1.22 -19.20
CA LEU A 147 8.63 -0.13 -18.73
C LEU A 147 9.91 -0.67 -18.09
N ILE A 148 9.82 -1.70 -17.24
CA ILE A 148 10.99 -2.34 -16.65
C ILE A 148 11.91 -2.91 -17.72
N LYS A 149 11.36 -3.68 -18.68
CA LYS A 149 12.15 -4.25 -19.77
C LYS A 149 12.82 -3.15 -20.61
N PHE A 150 12.10 -2.08 -20.91
CA PHE A 150 12.64 -0.95 -21.66
C PHE A 150 13.83 -0.31 -20.94
N PHE A 151 13.71 0.00 -19.67
CA PHE A 151 14.76 0.65 -18.90
C PHE A 151 15.94 -0.30 -18.60
N THR A 152 15.70 -1.59 -18.39
CA THR A 152 16.77 -2.56 -18.13
C THR A 152 17.56 -2.96 -19.40
N ALA A 153 16.91 -3.00 -20.55
CA ALA A 153 17.58 -3.36 -21.80
C ALA A 153 18.59 -2.31 -22.29
N ASP A 154 18.40 -1.07 -21.92
CA ASP A 154 19.17 0.07 -22.43
C ASP A 154 20.43 0.41 -21.62
N GLN A 155 20.66 -0.24 -20.45
CA GLN A 155 21.79 -0.01 -19.52
C GLN A 155 22.14 1.47 -19.30
N ARG A 156 21.19 2.38 -19.55
CA ARG A 156 21.41 3.81 -19.48
C ARG A 156 21.39 4.26 -18.03
N ASP A 157 22.35 5.13 -17.71
CA ASP A 157 22.43 5.77 -16.41
C ASP A 157 21.14 6.60 -16.17
N LEU A 158 20.31 6.20 -15.21
CA LEU A 158 19.08 6.92 -14.82
C LEU A 158 19.35 8.35 -14.31
N ASN A 159 20.64 8.70 -14.07
CA ASN A 159 21.03 10.07 -13.76
C ASN A 159 20.84 11.03 -14.95
N VAL A 160 20.70 10.50 -16.16
CA VAL A 160 20.33 11.29 -17.34
C VAL A 160 18.84 11.08 -17.55
N SER A 161 18.05 12.13 -17.35
CA SER A 161 16.60 12.16 -17.64
C SER A 161 16.37 11.70 -19.09
N TYR A 162 16.22 10.39 -19.29
CA TYR A 162 15.92 9.83 -20.59
C TYR A 162 14.41 9.72 -20.76
N ARG A 163 13.90 10.67 -21.47
CA ARG A 163 12.50 10.71 -21.82
C ARG A 163 12.37 10.54 -23.33
N SER A 164 11.67 9.52 -23.75
CA SER A 164 11.30 9.32 -25.14
C SER A 164 9.79 9.36 -25.29
N SER A 165 9.30 9.73 -26.47
CA SER A 165 7.86 9.73 -26.76
C SER A 165 7.20 8.40 -26.45
N ILE A 166 7.93 7.29 -26.63
CA ILE A 166 7.38 5.95 -26.34
C ILE A 166 7.17 5.73 -24.85
N VAL A 167 8.09 6.21 -23.98
CA VAL A 167 7.92 6.18 -22.52
C VAL A 167 6.73 7.05 -22.10
N ASP A 168 6.61 8.26 -22.65
CA ASP A 168 5.47 9.14 -22.40
C ASP A 168 4.14 8.49 -22.76
N PHE A 169 4.07 7.77 -23.87
CA PHE A 169 2.87 6.99 -24.25
C PHE A 169 2.54 5.90 -23.23
N HIS A 170 3.55 5.14 -22.78
CA HIS A 170 3.32 4.10 -21.78
C HIS A 170 2.93 4.68 -20.42
N LEU A 171 3.50 5.80 -20.01
CA LEU A 171 3.09 6.49 -18.80
C LEU A 171 1.67 7.06 -18.90
N ALA A 172 1.30 7.62 -20.07
CA ALA A 172 -0.08 8.08 -20.29
C ALA A 172 -1.07 6.93 -20.25
N ALA A 173 -0.75 5.80 -20.90
CA ALA A 173 -1.58 4.61 -20.84
C ALA A 173 -1.69 4.07 -19.38
N LEU A 174 -0.58 4.06 -18.64
CA LEU A 174 -0.56 3.67 -17.23
C LEU A 174 -1.55 4.50 -16.40
N TRP A 175 -1.50 5.82 -16.51
CA TRP A 175 -2.41 6.72 -15.79
C TRP A 175 -3.87 6.58 -16.23
N SER A 176 -4.12 6.37 -17.52
CA SER A 176 -5.46 6.08 -18.04
C SER A 176 -6.00 4.74 -17.48
N HIS A 177 -5.17 3.68 -17.42
CA HIS A 177 -5.55 2.41 -16.80
C HIS A 177 -5.82 2.55 -15.31
N ILE A 178 -5.03 3.36 -14.59
CA ILE A 178 -5.31 3.69 -13.18
C ILE A 178 -6.70 4.32 -13.04
N GLY A 179 -7.03 5.29 -13.89
CA GLY A 179 -8.35 5.91 -13.92
C GLY A 179 -9.48 4.91 -14.19
N ASN A 180 -9.31 4.06 -15.20
CA ASN A 180 -10.28 3.03 -15.56
C ASN A 180 -10.47 2.01 -14.44
N ASN A 181 -9.40 1.44 -13.92
CA ASN A 181 -9.43 0.50 -12.80
C ASN A 181 -10.08 1.13 -11.55
N TYR A 182 -9.78 2.40 -11.27
CA TYR A 182 -10.36 3.13 -10.14
C TYR A 182 -11.87 3.30 -10.28
N VAL A 183 -12.35 3.72 -11.45
CA VAL A 183 -13.78 3.91 -11.70
C VAL A 183 -14.49 2.57 -11.67
N GLU A 184 -14.00 1.57 -12.38
CA GLU A 184 -14.57 0.23 -12.39
C GLU A 184 -14.64 -0.36 -10.99
N GLN A 185 -13.57 -0.26 -10.20
CA GLN A 185 -13.57 -0.72 -8.81
C GLN A 185 -14.58 0.03 -7.95
N ASN A 186 -14.86 1.30 -8.21
CA ASN A 186 -15.83 2.08 -7.45
C ASN A 186 -17.28 1.91 -7.97
N GLU A 187 -17.48 1.70 -9.27
CA GLU A 187 -18.77 1.45 -9.89
C GLU A 187 -19.18 -0.03 -9.74
N SER A 188 -18.26 -0.95 -9.97
CA SER A 188 -18.44 -2.40 -9.83
C SER A 188 -18.19 -2.92 -8.43
N LEU A 189 -18.24 -2.06 -7.40
CA LEU A 189 -18.25 -2.54 -6.02
C LEU A 189 -19.39 -3.56 -5.89
N THR A 190 -19.06 -4.83 -6.20
CA THR A 190 -19.95 -5.93 -5.87
C THR A 190 -20.38 -5.73 -4.42
N LEU A 191 -21.62 -6.07 -4.12
CA LEU A 191 -22.09 -6.01 -2.74
C LEU A 191 -21.08 -6.64 -1.78
N GLY A 192 -20.39 -7.70 -2.22
CA GLY A 192 -19.30 -8.34 -1.47
C GLY A 192 -18.14 -7.42 -1.12
N THR A 193 -17.63 -6.65 -2.06
CA THR A 193 -16.52 -5.69 -1.82
C THR A 193 -16.95 -4.56 -0.87
N LYS A 194 -18.19 -4.08 -0.98
CA LYS A 194 -18.75 -3.08 -0.04
C LYS A 194 -18.79 -3.63 1.38
N TYR A 195 -19.20 -4.89 1.55
CA TYR A 195 -19.24 -5.54 2.85
C TYR A 195 -17.85 -5.76 3.45
N ILE A 196 -16.88 -6.19 2.63
CA ILE A 196 -15.48 -6.32 3.06
C ILE A 196 -14.92 -4.97 3.53
N ARG A 197 -15.10 -3.89 2.76
CA ARG A 197 -14.62 -2.54 3.15
C ARG A 197 -15.23 -2.07 4.48
N LYS A 198 -16.54 -2.23 4.65
CA LYS A 198 -17.20 -1.92 5.93
C LYS A 198 -16.64 -2.75 7.08
N ALA A 199 -16.44 -4.06 6.85
CA ALA A 199 -15.91 -4.99 7.83
C ALA A 199 -14.49 -4.61 8.26
N VAL A 200 -13.59 -4.36 7.30
CA VAL A 200 -12.21 -3.97 7.56
C VAL A 200 -12.14 -2.62 8.28
N SER A 201 -12.89 -1.60 7.82
CA SER A 201 -12.93 -0.30 8.48
C SER A 201 -13.42 -0.40 9.93
N PHE A 202 -14.49 -1.18 10.19
CA PHE A 202 -14.98 -1.39 11.55
C PHE A 202 -13.96 -2.13 12.42
N LEU A 203 -13.31 -3.15 11.88
CA LEU A 203 -12.25 -3.90 12.56
C LEU A 203 -11.08 -2.98 12.93
N GLN A 204 -10.60 -2.18 12.00
CA GLN A 204 -9.47 -1.25 12.22
C GLN A 204 -9.73 -0.24 13.34
N LYS A 205 -10.97 0.25 13.46
CA LYS A 205 -11.38 1.17 14.53
C LYS A 205 -11.57 0.50 15.88
N ASN A 206 -11.80 -0.84 15.90
CA ASN A 206 -12.24 -1.55 17.11
C ASN A 206 -11.33 -2.72 17.53
N TYR A 207 -10.19 -2.96 16.87
CA TYR A 207 -9.33 -4.14 17.11
C TYR A 207 -8.83 -4.26 18.55
N HIS A 208 -8.65 -3.13 19.24
CA HIS A 208 -8.11 -3.03 20.61
C HIS A 208 -9.10 -3.49 21.70
N ARG A 209 -10.38 -3.65 21.36
CA ARG A 209 -11.43 -4.10 22.29
C ARG A 209 -11.93 -5.50 21.94
N GLU A 210 -12.89 -5.99 22.72
CA GLU A 210 -13.54 -7.26 22.41
C GLU A 210 -14.24 -7.16 21.05
N LEU A 211 -13.80 -8.00 20.11
CA LEU A 211 -14.28 -8.00 18.74
C LEU A 211 -14.50 -9.44 18.26
N THR A 212 -15.70 -9.74 17.77
CA THR A 212 -16.05 -11.05 17.24
C THR A 212 -16.40 -10.97 15.76
N ALA A 213 -16.25 -12.07 15.04
CA ALA A 213 -16.66 -12.17 13.65
C ALA A 213 -18.17 -11.87 13.46
N LYS A 214 -18.99 -12.19 14.46
CA LYS A 214 -20.41 -11.89 14.45
C LYS A 214 -20.67 -10.39 14.48
N MET A 215 -20.02 -9.65 15.40
CA MET A 215 -20.15 -8.18 15.48
C MET A 215 -19.74 -7.50 14.18
N ILE A 216 -18.66 -7.95 13.55
CA ILE A 216 -18.18 -7.40 12.28
C ILE A 216 -19.20 -7.65 11.16
N ALA A 217 -19.77 -8.84 11.10
CA ALA A 217 -20.78 -9.20 10.10
C ALA A 217 -22.07 -8.38 10.25
N GLU A 218 -22.56 -8.22 11.47
CA GLU A 218 -23.72 -7.39 11.80
C GLU A 218 -23.50 -5.93 11.38
N GLN A 219 -22.34 -5.36 11.70
CA GLN A 219 -21.98 -3.99 11.27
C GLN A 219 -21.82 -3.85 9.75
N SER A 220 -21.49 -4.93 9.08
CA SER A 220 -21.40 -4.94 7.61
C SER A 220 -22.76 -5.15 6.93
N GLY A 221 -23.79 -5.56 7.68
CA GLY A 221 -25.14 -5.82 7.18
C GLY A 221 -25.31 -7.17 6.47
N VAL A 222 -24.51 -8.18 6.87
CA VAL A 222 -24.54 -9.53 6.27
C VAL A 222 -24.39 -10.63 7.31
N SER A 223 -24.68 -11.88 6.91
CA SER A 223 -24.44 -13.03 7.78
C SER A 223 -22.94 -13.29 7.99
N GLN A 224 -22.59 -13.82 9.15
CA GLN A 224 -21.20 -14.16 9.46
C GLN A 224 -20.60 -15.18 8.49
N ASN A 225 -21.38 -16.16 8.05
CA ASN A 225 -20.92 -17.18 7.09
C ASN A 225 -20.60 -16.56 5.72
N TYR A 226 -21.46 -15.69 5.23
CA TYR A 226 -21.25 -15.00 3.97
C TYR A 226 -20.00 -14.10 4.03
N LEU A 227 -19.86 -13.31 5.10
CA LEU A 227 -18.69 -12.48 5.27
C LEU A 227 -17.39 -13.30 5.44
N ASN A 228 -17.43 -14.44 6.14
CA ASN A 228 -16.29 -15.35 6.21
C ASN A 228 -15.87 -15.89 4.84
N ASN A 229 -16.82 -16.20 3.96
CA ASN A 229 -16.51 -16.66 2.61
C ASN A 229 -15.83 -15.53 1.81
N LEU A 230 -16.35 -14.31 1.87
CA LEU A 230 -15.72 -13.16 1.25
C LEU A 230 -14.29 -12.90 1.76
N PHE A 231 -14.07 -13.06 3.09
CA PHE A 231 -12.72 -12.91 3.67
C PHE A 231 -11.78 -14.03 3.23
N ARG A 232 -12.25 -15.27 3.10
CA ARG A 232 -11.44 -16.39 2.57
C ARG A 232 -11.07 -16.17 1.11
N GLU A 233 -12.02 -15.71 0.31
CA GLU A 233 -11.80 -15.41 -1.11
C GLU A 233 -10.78 -14.28 -1.27
N LYS A 234 -10.97 -13.16 -0.56
CA LYS A 234 -10.12 -11.97 -0.72
C LYS A 234 -8.77 -12.06 0.00
N PHE A 235 -8.74 -12.58 1.24
CA PHE A 235 -7.57 -12.54 2.11
C PHE A 235 -6.99 -13.93 2.42
N HIS A 236 -7.59 -15.00 1.92
CA HIS A 236 -7.25 -16.38 2.26
C HIS A 236 -7.28 -16.66 3.78
N MET A 237 -8.09 -15.89 4.50
CA MET A 237 -8.23 -15.93 5.97
C MET A 237 -9.70 -15.90 6.36
N THR A 238 -10.04 -16.52 7.50
CA THR A 238 -11.30 -16.24 8.18
C THR A 238 -11.28 -14.87 8.84
N ILE A 239 -12.44 -14.29 9.17
CA ILE A 239 -12.52 -13.02 9.89
C ILE A 239 -11.71 -13.07 11.20
N ASN A 240 -11.82 -14.16 11.97
CA ASN A 240 -11.07 -14.31 13.22
C ASN A 240 -9.55 -14.37 13.00
N GLN A 241 -9.09 -15.01 11.91
CA GLN A 241 -7.68 -15.00 11.55
C GLN A 241 -7.23 -13.59 11.15
N TYR A 242 -8.05 -12.85 10.42
CA TYR A 242 -7.76 -11.48 10.02
C TYR A 242 -7.73 -10.52 11.22
N ILE A 243 -8.64 -10.65 12.21
CA ILE A 243 -8.58 -9.90 13.47
C ILE A 243 -7.23 -10.13 14.17
N ASN A 244 -6.84 -11.38 14.33
CA ASN A 244 -5.58 -11.71 15.00
C ASN A 244 -4.38 -11.22 14.20
N TYR A 245 -4.38 -11.38 12.89
CA TYR A 245 -3.37 -10.84 12.00
C TYR A 245 -3.20 -9.32 12.20
N TYR A 246 -4.28 -8.55 12.12
CA TYR A 246 -4.26 -7.10 12.30
C TYR A 246 -3.74 -6.68 13.68
N ARG A 247 -4.17 -7.39 14.74
CA ARG A 247 -3.66 -7.17 16.10
C ARG A 247 -2.16 -7.39 16.21
N ILE A 248 -1.63 -8.42 15.54
CA ILE A 248 -0.18 -8.69 15.54
C ILE A 248 0.58 -7.59 14.76
N LEU A 249 0.03 -7.08 13.66
CA LEU A 249 0.62 -5.93 12.97
C LEU A 249 0.75 -4.72 13.91
N LYS A 250 -0.32 -4.37 14.62
CA LYS A 250 -0.29 -3.27 15.60
C LYS A 250 0.66 -3.56 16.78
N ALA A 251 0.77 -4.82 17.21
CA ALA A 251 1.72 -5.21 18.24
C ALA A 251 3.18 -5.04 17.80
N LYS A 252 3.53 -5.35 16.54
CA LYS A 252 4.86 -5.09 15.98
C LYS A 252 5.22 -3.61 16.10
N ILE A 253 4.33 -2.73 15.68
CA ILE A 253 4.50 -1.27 15.77
C ILE A 253 4.75 -0.84 17.24
N LEU A 254 3.99 -1.37 18.18
CA LEU A 254 4.18 -1.04 19.61
C LEU A 254 5.50 -1.58 20.17
N ILE A 255 5.96 -2.74 19.70
CA ILE A 255 7.27 -3.31 20.09
C ILE A 255 8.42 -2.42 19.60
N GLU A 256 8.29 -1.84 18.42
CA GLU A 256 9.29 -0.97 17.81
C GLU A 256 9.37 0.41 18.48
N LYS A 257 8.21 1.01 18.77
CA LYS A 257 8.11 2.40 19.21
C LYS A 257 8.10 2.61 20.72
N ALA A 258 7.69 1.61 21.47
CA ALA A 258 7.43 1.76 22.90
C ALA A 258 8.17 0.74 23.75
N ASP A 259 8.72 1.21 24.88
CA ASP A 259 9.32 0.31 25.88
C ASP A 259 8.23 -0.29 26.82
N LEU A 260 7.22 -0.89 26.19
CA LEU A 260 6.13 -1.57 26.88
C LEU A 260 6.45 -3.05 27.09
N SER A 261 6.02 -3.61 28.23
CA SER A 261 6.09 -5.05 28.43
C SER A 261 5.21 -5.80 27.41
N THR A 262 5.61 -7.02 27.03
CA THR A 262 4.83 -7.89 26.12
C THR A 262 3.40 -8.11 26.62
N ALA A 263 3.21 -8.18 27.95
CA ALA A 263 1.89 -8.33 28.56
C ALA A 263 1.02 -7.07 28.33
N LYS A 264 1.62 -5.88 28.47
CA LYS A 264 0.91 -4.61 28.25
C LYS A 264 0.56 -4.46 26.75
N ILE A 265 1.48 -4.77 25.86
CA ILE A 265 1.22 -4.75 24.41
C ILE A 265 0.08 -5.70 24.05
N ALA A 266 0.05 -6.93 24.60
CA ALA A 266 -1.04 -7.86 24.36
C ALA A 266 -2.42 -7.28 24.69
N VAL A 267 -2.53 -6.59 25.83
CA VAL A 267 -3.77 -5.93 26.24
C VAL A 267 -4.13 -4.76 25.34
N GLU A 268 -3.16 -3.89 25.01
CA GLU A 268 -3.35 -2.73 24.13
C GLU A 268 -3.85 -3.11 22.74
N VAL A 269 -3.41 -4.24 22.22
CA VAL A 269 -3.89 -4.72 20.92
C VAL A 269 -5.11 -5.65 20.99
N GLY A 270 -5.75 -5.76 22.16
CA GLY A 270 -7.04 -6.41 22.36
C GLY A 270 -6.99 -7.92 22.66
N TYR A 271 -5.86 -8.47 23.12
CA TYR A 271 -5.82 -9.84 23.63
C TYR A 271 -6.17 -9.90 25.12
N ARG A 272 -7.06 -10.82 25.47
CA ARG A 272 -7.44 -11.07 26.88
C ARG A 272 -6.34 -11.72 27.70
N ASN A 273 -5.44 -12.47 27.07
CA ASN A 273 -4.34 -13.13 27.75
C ASN A 273 -3.08 -13.20 26.88
N LYS A 274 -1.93 -13.20 27.56
CA LYS A 274 -0.60 -13.22 26.95
C LYS A 274 -0.30 -14.52 26.18
N GLN A 275 -0.88 -15.67 26.59
CA GLN A 275 -0.62 -16.94 25.93
C GLN A 275 -1.18 -16.95 24.50
N ASN A 276 -2.42 -16.50 24.33
CA ASN A 276 -3.05 -16.38 23.01
C ASN A 276 -2.34 -15.34 22.15
N PHE A 277 -1.89 -14.23 22.73
CA PHE A 277 -1.06 -13.26 22.04
C PHE A 277 0.23 -13.90 21.53
N ASN A 278 1.02 -14.55 22.39
CA ASN A 278 2.29 -15.18 22.01
C ASN A 278 2.10 -16.25 20.92
N LYS A 279 1.04 -17.09 21.05
CA LYS A 279 0.72 -18.11 20.05
C LYS A 279 0.43 -17.48 18.67
N ASN A 280 -0.37 -16.42 18.61
CA ASN A 280 -0.67 -15.75 17.35
C ASN A 280 0.54 -14.97 16.83
N PHE A 281 1.31 -14.33 17.70
CA PHE A 281 2.52 -13.62 17.31
C PHE A 281 3.51 -14.57 16.64
N LEU A 282 3.80 -15.73 17.26
CA LEU A 282 4.65 -16.77 16.68
C LEU A 282 4.09 -17.28 15.34
N LYS A 283 2.77 -17.51 15.29
CA LYS A 283 2.12 -18.01 14.06
C LYS A 283 2.27 -17.05 12.88
N PHE A 284 2.16 -15.73 13.11
CA PHE A 284 2.17 -14.73 12.03
C PHE A 284 3.55 -14.13 11.73
N THR A 285 4.52 -14.32 12.63
CA THR A 285 5.86 -13.71 12.48
C THR A 285 7.02 -14.73 12.51
N ASN A 286 6.73 -16.01 12.74
CA ASN A 286 7.70 -17.08 12.98
C ASN A 286 8.68 -16.78 14.14
N MET A 287 8.38 -15.79 14.97
CA MET A 287 9.20 -15.37 16.11
C MET A 287 8.34 -15.14 17.35
N THR A 288 8.92 -15.29 18.52
CA THR A 288 8.28 -14.81 19.75
C THR A 288 8.37 -13.28 19.83
N PRO A 289 7.46 -12.62 20.57
CA PRO A 289 7.55 -11.17 20.78
C PRO A 289 8.89 -10.68 21.36
N ARG A 290 9.55 -11.56 22.15
CA ARG A 290 10.86 -11.28 22.75
C ARG A 290 11.99 -11.33 21.72
N GLU A 291 11.99 -12.33 20.85
CA GLU A 291 12.94 -12.46 19.74
C GLU A 291 12.78 -11.30 18.76
N TYR A 292 11.55 -10.98 18.39
CA TYR A 292 11.26 -9.85 17.52
C TYR A 292 11.77 -8.53 18.09
N ARG A 293 11.55 -8.26 19.40
CA ARG A 293 12.09 -7.08 20.07
C ARG A 293 13.63 -7.04 20.04
N LYS A 294 14.28 -8.18 20.25
CA LYS A 294 15.74 -8.26 20.19
C LYS A 294 16.23 -7.93 18.77
N LEU A 295 15.57 -8.46 17.75
CA LEU A 295 15.91 -8.21 16.35
C LEU A 295 15.79 -6.72 15.99
N VAL A 296 14.68 -6.08 16.36
CA VAL A 296 14.43 -4.65 16.07
C VAL A 296 15.48 -3.78 16.78
N ARG A 297 15.78 -4.06 18.06
CA ARG A 297 16.80 -3.32 18.80
C ARG A 297 18.20 -3.48 18.21
N SER A 298 18.55 -4.65 17.68
CA SER A 298 19.85 -4.86 17.03
C SER A 298 19.95 -4.12 15.69
N ARG A 299 18.87 -4.03 14.91
CA ARG A 299 18.82 -3.25 13.65
C ARG A 299 19.00 -1.75 13.90
N ASN A 300 18.35 -1.20 14.92
CA ASN A 300 18.54 0.21 15.30
C ASN A 300 19.97 0.53 15.75
N TYR A 301 20.74 -0.45 16.22
CA TYR A 301 22.14 -0.25 16.61
C TYR A 301 23.09 -0.16 15.39
N ILE A 302 22.75 -0.81 14.30
CA ILE A 302 23.56 -0.82 13.07
C ILE A 302 23.44 0.50 12.29
N HIS A 303 22.29 1.17 12.37
CA HIS A 303 22.06 2.46 11.69
C HIS A 303 22.77 3.68 12.33
N TRP A 304 23.45 3.50 13.46
CA TRP A 304 24.25 4.55 14.12
C TRP A 304 25.76 4.41 13.86
N ILE A 305 26.19 3.41 13.07
CA ILE A 305 27.60 3.10 12.83
C ILE A 305 27.99 3.27 11.34
N GLU A 306 27.06 3.50 10.44
CA GLU A 306 27.26 3.89 9.03
C GLU A 306 26.87 5.35 8.80
#